data_a95de495a6b8bc1741c438ece586b4ad
#
_entry.id   a95de495a6b8bc1741c438ece586b4ad
#
_cell.length_a   1.000
_cell.length_b   1.000
_cell.length_c   1.000
_cell.angle_alpha   90.00
_cell.angle_beta   90.00
_cell.angle_gamma   90.00
#
_symmetry.space_group_name_H-M   'P 1'
#
loop_
_entity.id
_entity.type
_entity.pdbx_description
1 polymer ?
#
loop_
_entity_poly.entity_id
_entity_poly.type
_entity_poly.pdbx_seq_one_letter_code
_entity_poly.pdbx_strand_id
1 'polypeptide(L)'
;QAQKSVSRCFEDGKDWQTPSGSFFTTKPLGQEKIAFVYPGGFNTYVGSGNSLFEMDPELHERSLSYSSKIKTLLHPEFLFPQSPSIQSEEELKQLQQQFYDSPNPMFESGISSAVLATQVMRNAFGIEPHAAFGYSMGEVSMLFSLGVWGSMDPMSEVLNASPLFHERIAGPMNSVREYWKLKDTDFQNESLWSWYTLRAEPELVTKALEKRER
;
A
#
# COMPACT_ATOMS: atom_id res chain seq x y z
N GLN A 1 -10.82 -22.42 18.11
CA GLN A 1 -11.50 -23.16 17.04
C GLN A 1 -10.52 -23.54 15.92
N ALA A 2 -9.71 -22.60 15.40
CA ALA A 2 -8.70 -22.86 14.36
C ALA A 2 -7.69 -23.94 14.78
N GLN A 3 -7.16 -23.88 16.01
CA GLN A 3 -6.21 -24.88 16.53
C GLN A 3 -6.79 -26.31 16.49
N LYS A 4 -8.06 -26.49 16.89
CA LYS A 4 -8.73 -27.80 16.82
C LYS A 4 -8.91 -28.29 15.38
N SER A 5 -9.19 -27.38 14.45
CA SER A 5 -9.32 -27.71 13.03
C SER A 5 -7.98 -28.12 12.41
N VAL A 6 -6.89 -27.42 12.75
CA VAL A 6 -5.53 -27.77 12.31
C VAL A 6 -5.12 -29.13 12.85
N SER A 7 -5.37 -29.43 14.15
CA SER A 7 -5.09 -30.75 14.73
C SER A 7 -5.81 -31.87 14.00
N ARG A 8 -7.09 -31.67 13.64
CA ARG A 8 -7.85 -32.63 12.83
C ARG A 8 -7.23 -32.86 11.45
N CYS A 9 -6.72 -31.81 10.80
CA CYS A 9 -6.07 -31.97 9.50
C CYS A 9 -4.86 -32.93 9.58
N PHE A 10 -4.09 -32.86 10.66
CA PHE A 10 -2.99 -33.82 10.89
C PHE A 10 -3.49 -35.26 11.10
N GLU A 11 -4.60 -35.44 11.83
CA GLU A 11 -5.18 -36.76 12.10
C GLU A 11 -5.81 -37.35 10.84
N ASP A 12 -6.59 -36.57 10.10
CA ASP A 12 -7.39 -37.00 8.97
C ASP A 12 -6.67 -36.94 7.62
N GLY A 13 -5.52 -36.24 7.56
CA GLY A 13 -4.74 -35.98 6.34
C GLY A 13 -5.48 -35.12 5.29
N LYS A 14 -6.53 -34.39 5.71
CA LYS A 14 -7.36 -33.56 4.82
C LYS A 14 -7.06 -32.11 5.03
N ASP A 15 -7.04 -31.36 3.94
CA ASP A 15 -6.91 -29.91 3.96
C ASP A 15 -8.13 -29.26 4.63
N TRP A 16 -7.89 -28.12 5.25
CA TRP A 16 -8.91 -27.33 5.90
C TRP A 16 -8.99 -25.92 5.29
N GLN A 17 -10.21 -25.45 5.08
CA GLN A 17 -10.47 -24.12 4.57
C GLN A 17 -11.71 -23.53 5.22
N THR A 18 -11.70 -22.21 5.47
CA THR A 18 -12.87 -21.47 5.92
C THR A 18 -13.53 -20.72 4.77
N PRO A 19 -14.82 -20.34 4.90
CA PRO A 19 -15.47 -19.44 3.94
C PRO A 19 -14.76 -18.07 3.80
N SER A 20 -14.06 -17.62 4.83
CA SER A 20 -13.28 -16.36 4.84
C SER A 20 -11.89 -16.50 4.21
N GLY A 21 -11.54 -17.67 3.64
CA GLY A 21 -10.30 -17.88 2.91
C GLY A 21 -9.11 -18.34 3.75
N SER A 22 -9.25 -18.54 5.07
CA SER A 22 -8.18 -19.19 5.85
C SER A 22 -8.01 -20.63 5.39
N PHE A 23 -6.77 -21.05 5.18
CA PHE A 23 -6.43 -22.34 4.61
C PHE A 23 -5.30 -23.01 5.37
N PHE A 24 -5.35 -24.33 5.50
CA PHE A 24 -4.25 -25.13 6.03
C PHE A 24 -4.15 -26.45 5.26
N THR A 25 -2.94 -26.86 4.95
CA THR A 25 -2.65 -28.17 4.32
C THR A 25 -1.56 -28.90 5.08
N THR A 26 -1.70 -30.23 5.15
CA THR A 26 -0.67 -31.13 5.64
C THR A 26 0.40 -31.46 4.59
N LYS A 27 0.21 -31.00 3.35
CA LYS A 27 1.11 -31.20 2.22
C LYS A 27 1.55 -29.88 1.63
N PRO A 28 2.32 -29.06 2.38
CA PRO A 28 2.81 -27.78 1.88
C PRO A 28 3.74 -28.00 0.69
N LEU A 29 3.77 -27.02 -0.22
CA LEU A 29 4.69 -27.04 -1.38
C LEU A 29 6.18 -26.93 -0.99
N GLY A 30 6.45 -26.75 0.31
CA GLY A 30 7.79 -26.53 0.84
C GLY A 30 8.26 -25.08 0.74
N GLN A 31 9.47 -24.82 1.19
CA GLN A 31 10.06 -23.47 1.19
C GLN A 31 10.74 -23.09 -0.13
N GLU A 32 10.89 -24.03 -1.06
CA GLU A 32 11.74 -23.88 -2.25
C GLU A 32 11.10 -23.13 -3.43
N LYS A 33 9.89 -22.60 -3.29
CA LYS A 33 9.21 -21.93 -4.42
C LYS A 33 8.33 -20.76 -3.95
N ILE A 34 8.90 -19.92 -3.09
CA ILE A 34 8.20 -18.74 -2.58
C ILE A 34 8.54 -17.54 -3.44
N ALA A 35 7.52 -16.82 -3.91
CA ALA A 35 7.67 -15.52 -4.53
C ALA A 35 7.00 -14.45 -3.66
N PHE A 36 7.69 -13.33 -3.45
CA PHE A 36 7.10 -12.15 -2.84
C PHE A 36 6.49 -11.27 -3.93
N VAL A 37 5.26 -10.83 -3.68
CA VAL A 37 4.51 -9.96 -4.59
C VAL A 37 4.27 -8.64 -3.89
N TYR A 38 4.74 -7.56 -4.53
CA TYR A 38 4.65 -6.21 -3.99
C TYR A 38 3.55 -5.45 -4.74
N PRO A 39 2.49 -5.00 -4.04
CA PRO A 39 1.37 -4.32 -4.66
C PRO A 39 1.75 -2.90 -5.09
N GLY A 40 0.97 -2.33 -5.99
CA GLY A 40 1.07 -0.94 -6.42
C GLY A 40 0.64 0.05 -5.34
N GLY A 41 0.46 1.31 -5.70
CA GLY A 41 -0.04 2.35 -4.80
C GLY A 41 -1.47 2.10 -4.32
N PHE A 42 -1.88 2.83 -3.29
CA PHE A 42 -3.24 2.79 -2.71
C PHE A 42 -3.64 1.45 -2.04
N ASN A 43 -2.67 0.70 -1.57
CA ASN A 43 -2.89 -0.55 -0.84
C ASN A 43 -2.69 -0.42 0.68
N THR A 44 -2.26 0.76 1.12
CA THR A 44 -2.08 1.10 2.53
C THR A 44 -3.32 1.84 3.03
N TYR A 45 -3.71 1.59 4.25
CA TYR A 45 -4.88 2.20 4.88
C TYR A 45 -4.57 2.62 6.32
N VAL A 46 -5.39 3.47 6.88
CA VAL A 46 -5.22 3.97 8.25
C VAL A 46 -5.20 2.81 9.24
N GLY A 47 -4.16 2.75 10.06
CA GLY A 47 -3.96 1.67 11.04
C GLY A 47 -3.32 0.39 10.50
N SER A 48 -2.96 0.33 9.22
CA SER A 48 -2.39 -0.89 8.61
C SER A 48 -1.05 -1.34 9.22
N GLY A 49 -0.35 -0.45 9.93
CA GLY A 49 0.92 -0.75 10.59
C GLY A 49 0.82 -1.30 12.02
N ASN A 50 -0.36 -1.22 12.64
CA ASN A 50 -0.52 -1.46 14.09
C ASN A 50 0.05 -2.81 14.57
N SER A 51 -0.08 -3.88 13.82
CA SER A 51 0.34 -5.21 14.23
C SER A 51 1.80 -5.56 13.90
N LEU A 52 2.48 -4.80 13.06
CA LEU A 52 3.82 -5.16 12.60
C LEU A 52 4.85 -5.18 13.73
N PHE A 53 4.84 -4.17 14.57
CA PHE A 53 5.77 -4.06 15.70
C PHE A 53 5.42 -5.00 16.86
N GLU A 54 4.17 -5.47 16.94
CA GLU A 54 3.78 -6.52 17.90
C GLU A 54 4.31 -7.89 17.47
N MET A 55 4.37 -8.16 16.16
CA MET A 55 4.87 -9.41 15.60
C MET A 55 6.39 -9.53 15.70
N ASP A 56 7.10 -8.40 15.66
CA ASP A 56 8.55 -8.35 15.66
C ASP A 56 9.05 -7.14 16.47
N PRO A 57 9.36 -7.33 17.76
CA PRO A 57 9.81 -6.25 18.63
C PRO A 57 11.11 -5.56 18.21
N GLU A 58 11.97 -6.26 17.47
CA GLU A 58 13.25 -5.70 16.98
C GLU A 58 13.08 -4.96 15.64
N LEU A 59 11.87 -4.96 15.09
CA LEU A 59 11.57 -4.33 13.78
C LEU A 59 11.94 -2.85 13.76
N HIS A 60 11.79 -2.15 14.88
CA HIS A 60 12.15 -0.74 14.99
C HIS A 60 13.65 -0.51 14.75
N GLU A 61 14.51 -1.27 15.40
CA GLU A 61 15.97 -1.14 15.23
C GLU A 61 16.38 -1.48 13.80
N ARG A 62 15.83 -2.55 13.24
CA ARG A 62 16.12 -2.94 11.85
C ARG A 62 15.62 -1.91 10.84
N SER A 63 14.53 -1.22 11.12
CA SER A 63 13.99 -0.20 10.24
C SER A 63 14.93 1.01 10.07
N LEU A 64 15.75 1.31 11.07
CA LEU A 64 16.74 2.39 11.01
C LEU A 64 17.82 2.17 9.94
N SER A 65 18.04 0.94 9.49
CA SER A 65 18.97 0.64 8.41
C SER A 65 18.46 1.11 7.03
N TYR A 66 17.15 1.30 6.89
CA TYR A 66 16.54 1.73 5.63
C TYR A 66 16.36 3.25 5.51
N SER A 67 16.30 3.95 6.64
CA SER A 67 16.17 5.41 6.65
C SER A 67 16.60 6.00 7.98
N SER A 68 17.32 7.11 7.94
CA SER A 68 17.60 7.93 9.12
C SER A 68 16.35 8.66 9.62
N LYS A 69 15.31 8.76 8.77
CA LYS A 69 14.05 9.47 9.00
C LYS A 69 12.85 8.51 8.99
N ILE A 70 13.03 7.27 9.40
CA ILE A 70 11.98 6.22 9.28
C ILE A 70 10.65 6.64 9.90
N LYS A 71 10.68 7.37 11.01
CA LYS A 71 9.48 7.89 11.64
C LYS A 71 8.67 8.81 10.71
N THR A 72 9.37 9.65 9.95
CA THR A 72 8.72 10.53 8.96
C THR A 72 8.15 9.73 7.80
N LEU A 73 8.92 8.78 7.27
CA LEU A 73 8.50 7.94 6.14
C LEU A 73 7.33 7.01 6.46
N LEU A 74 7.17 6.62 7.71
CA LEU A 74 6.05 5.79 8.15
C LEU A 74 4.75 6.57 8.27
N HIS A 75 4.80 7.90 8.37
CA HIS A 75 3.61 8.71 8.61
C HIS A 75 2.73 8.13 9.72
N PRO A 76 3.23 8.11 10.98
CA PRO A 76 2.58 7.41 12.09
C PRO A 76 1.17 7.92 12.37
N GLU A 77 0.87 9.15 12.00
CA GLU A 77 -0.47 9.74 12.07
C GLU A 77 -1.52 8.95 11.26
N PHE A 78 -1.08 8.24 10.20
CA PHE A 78 -1.94 7.38 9.39
C PHE A 78 -1.75 5.90 9.70
N LEU A 79 -0.50 5.41 9.73
CA LEU A 79 -0.24 3.98 9.91
C LEU A 79 -0.46 3.47 11.33
N PHE A 80 -0.28 4.33 12.32
CA PHE A 80 -0.36 4.00 13.75
C PHE A 80 -1.17 5.04 14.52
N PRO A 81 -2.39 5.37 14.12
CA PRO A 81 -3.15 6.40 14.81
C PRO A 81 -3.40 5.98 16.26
N GLN A 82 -2.65 6.58 17.17
CA GLN A 82 -2.74 6.32 18.61
C GLN A 82 -3.60 7.38 19.33
N SER A 83 -4.43 8.08 18.61
CA SER A 83 -5.24 9.13 19.23
C SER A 83 -6.40 8.51 20.00
N PRO A 84 -6.49 8.76 21.32
CA PRO A 84 -7.70 8.47 22.09
C PRO A 84 -8.93 9.22 21.56
N SER A 85 -8.72 10.20 20.68
CA SER A 85 -9.78 11.01 20.07
C SER A 85 -10.37 10.42 18.80
N ILE A 86 -9.75 9.42 18.14
CA ILE A 86 -10.40 8.71 17.04
C ILE A 86 -11.36 7.70 17.66
N GLN A 87 -12.54 8.16 18.01
CA GLN A 87 -13.54 7.34 18.70
C GLN A 87 -14.74 7.03 17.81
N SER A 88 -14.85 7.65 16.64
CA SER A 88 -15.98 7.46 15.74
C SER A 88 -15.57 6.90 14.39
N GLU A 89 -16.48 6.15 13.78
CA GLU A 89 -16.31 5.65 12.40
C GLU A 89 -16.19 6.80 11.39
N GLU A 90 -16.82 7.93 11.67
CA GLU A 90 -16.77 9.11 10.81
C GLU A 90 -15.39 9.77 10.82
N GLU A 91 -14.77 9.91 11.98
CA GLU A 91 -13.39 10.44 12.09
C GLU A 91 -12.39 9.53 11.38
N LEU A 92 -12.57 8.21 11.49
CA LEU A 92 -11.73 7.25 10.76
C LEU A 92 -11.89 7.40 9.24
N LYS A 93 -13.10 7.58 8.74
CA LYS A 93 -13.37 7.83 7.31
C LYS A 93 -12.74 9.13 6.83
N GLN A 94 -12.83 10.20 7.62
CA GLN A 94 -12.21 11.48 7.29
C GLN A 94 -10.69 11.37 7.25
N LEU A 95 -10.07 10.69 8.22
CA LEU A 95 -8.63 10.45 8.23
C LEU A 95 -8.18 9.58 7.04
N GLN A 96 -8.96 8.56 6.71
CA GLN A 96 -8.71 7.72 5.54
C GLN A 96 -8.80 8.52 4.23
N GLN A 97 -9.77 9.41 4.11
CA GLN A 97 -9.90 10.29 2.95
C GLN A 97 -8.72 11.27 2.87
N GLN A 98 -8.36 11.90 3.98
CA GLN A 98 -7.18 12.77 4.05
C GLN A 98 -5.91 12.06 3.62
N PHE A 99 -5.75 10.79 4.03
CA PHE A 99 -4.60 9.97 3.62
C PHE A 99 -4.59 9.72 2.10
N TYR A 100 -5.73 9.37 1.52
CA TYR A 100 -5.84 9.15 0.06
C TYR A 100 -5.64 10.42 -0.76
N ASP A 101 -5.99 11.58 -0.22
CA ASP A 101 -5.78 12.88 -0.85
C ASP A 101 -4.34 13.41 -0.72
N SER A 102 -3.48 12.66 0.00
CA SER A 102 -2.09 13.01 0.27
C SER A 102 -1.11 12.03 -0.40
N PRO A 103 -0.78 12.20 -1.69
CA PRO A 103 0.01 11.21 -2.45
C PRO A 103 1.38 10.90 -1.86
N ASN A 104 2.13 11.92 -1.41
CA ASN A 104 3.48 11.69 -0.87
C ASN A 104 3.46 10.85 0.41
N PRO A 105 2.68 11.18 1.45
CA PRO A 105 2.48 10.31 2.61
C PRO A 105 2.04 8.89 2.23
N MET A 106 1.16 8.74 1.25
CA MET A 106 0.69 7.44 0.81
C MET A 106 1.79 6.62 0.14
N PHE A 107 2.61 7.22 -0.71
CA PHE A 107 3.74 6.53 -1.35
C PHE A 107 4.80 6.15 -0.32
N GLU A 108 5.23 7.08 0.53
CA GLU A 108 6.26 6.84 1.55
C GLU A 108 5.82 5.77 2.54
N SER A 109 4.61 5.86 3.08
CA SER A 109 4.08 4.86 4.01
C SER A 109 3.83 3.51 3.35
N GLY A 110 3.40 3.48 2.08
CA GLY A 110 3.20 2.26 1.32
C GLY A 110 4.50 1.49 1.09
N ILE A 111 5.56 2.19 0.67
CA ILE A 111 6.89 1.59 0.48
C ILE A 111 7.45 1.14 1.84
N SER A 112 7.38 2.01 2.86
CA SER A 112 7.88 1.70 4.20
C SER A 112 7.16 0.50 4.81
N SER A 113 5.84 0.41 4.69
CA SER A 113 5.05 -0.74 5.16
C SER A 113 5.46 -2.04 4.47
N ALA A 114 5.73 -2.01 3.17
CA ALA A 114 6.18 -3.18 2.42
C ALA A 114 7.57 -3.65 2.89
N VAL A 115 8.48 -2.71 3.15
CA VAL A 115 9.81 -3.00 3.73
C VAL A 115 9.66 -3.65 5.10
N LEU A 116 8.86 -3.06 6.00
CA LEU A 116 8.64 -3.60 7.34
C LEU A 116 7.97 -4.97 7.30
N ALA A 117 6.92 -5.15 6.50
CA ALA A 117 6.26 -6.44 6.33
C ALA A 117 7.23 -7.51 5.82
N THR A 118 8.11 -7.17 4.87
CA THR A 118 9.15 -8.07 4.39
C THR A 118 10.11 -8.47 5.51
N GLN A 119 10.52 -7.53 6.35
CA GLN A 119 11.38 -7.82 7.50
C GLN A 119 10.69 -8.76 8.50
N VAL A 120 9.41 -8.55 8.79
CA VAL A 120 8.62 -9.46 9.64
C VAL A 120 8.58 -10.87 9.03
N MET A 121 8.27 -10.98 7.75
CA MET A 121 8.21 -12.28 7.07
C MET A 121 9.54 -13.02 7.12
N ARG A 122 10.65 -12.32 6.89
CA ARG A 122 11.99 -12.92 6.89
C ARG A 122 12.48 -13.25 8.30
N ASN A 123 12.34 -12.33 9.24
CA ASN A 123 12.97 -12.47 10.56
C ASN A 123 12.08 -13.19 11.58
N ALA A 124 10.78 -12.86 11.67
CA ALA A 124 9.89 -13.51 12.62
C ALA A 124 9.37 -14.87 12.12
N PHE A 125 9.16 -15.01 10.79
CA PHE A 125 8.62 -16.25 10.21
C PHE A 125 9.66 -17.10 9.46
N GLY A 126 10.88 -16.62 9.26
CA GLY A 126 11.95 -17.33 8.55
C GLY A 126 11.62 -17.62 7.08
N ILE A 127 10.80 -16.77 6.44
CA ILE A 127 10.37 -16.95 5.06
C ILE A 127 11.28 -16.17 4.13
N GLU A 128 12.07 -16.87 3.31
CA GLU A 128 12.95 -16.25 2.29
C GLU A 128 12.36 -16.41 0.88
N PRO A 129 12.26 -15.34 0.11
CA PRO A 129 11.78 -15.43 -1.26
C PRO A 129 12.85 -15.94 -2.21
N HIS A 130 12.47 -16.81 -3.14
CA HIS A 130 13.32 -17.26 -4.27
C HIS A 130 13.10 -16.38 -5.50
N ALA A 131 12.00 -15.68 -5.55
CA ALA A 131 11.66 -14.71 -6.59
C ALA A 131 10.85 -13.57 -5.97
N ALA A 132 10.87 -12.44 -6.64
CA ALA A 132 10.00 -11.32 -6.27
C ALA A 132 9.60 -10.55 -7.52
N PHE A 133 8.42 -9.94 -7.47
CA PHE A 133 8.01 -8.97 -8.48
C PHE A 133 7.10 -7.90 -7.85
N GLY A 134 7.09 -6.74 -8.47
CA GLY A 134 6.27 -5.62 -8.06
C GLY A 134 5.47 -5.07 -9.24
N TYR A 135 4.34 -4.46 -8.95
CA TYR A 135 3.54 -3.74 -9.92
C TYR A 135 3.52 -2.25 -9.56
N SER A 136 3.83 -1.36 -10.53
CA SER A 136 3.86 0.09 -10.31
C SER A 136 4.79 0.46 -9.14
N MET A 137 4.29 1.14 -8.09
CA MET A 137 5.03 1.43 -6.86
C MET A 137 5.62 0.16 -6.20
N GLY A 138 5.02 -1.00 -6.45
CA GLY A 138 5.51 -2.28 -5.95
C GLY A 138 6.91 -2.64 -6.42
N GLU A 139 7.36 -2.17 -7.59
CA GLU A 139 8.76 -2.34 -8.02
C GLU A 139 9.72 -1.61 -7.07
N VAL A 140 9.40 -0.37 -6.72
CA VAL A 140 10.18 0.44 -5.77
C VAL A 140 10.20 -0.23 -4.39
N SER A 141 9.02 -0.66 -3.90
CA SER A 141 8.89 -1.40 -2.65
C SER A 141 9.73 -2.67 -2.63
N MET A 142 9.71 -3.44 -3.69
CA MET A 142 10.50 -4.65 -3.86
C MET A 142 12.01 -4.37 -3.77
N LEU A 143 12.49 -3.36 -4.49
CA LEU A 143 13.92 -3.03 -4.56
C LEU A 143 14.46 -2.60 -3.19
N PHE A 144 13.72 -1.81 -2.42
CA PHE A 144 14.09 -1.49 -1.05
C PHE A 144 13.97 -2.69 -0.11
N SER A 145 12.86 -3.43 -0.18
CA SER A 145 12.59 -4.55 0.72
C SER A 145 13.62 -5.67 0.61
N LEU A 146 14.15 -5.89 -0.58
CA LEU A 146 15.17 -6.92 -0.85
C LEU A 146 16.61 -6.41 -0.76
N GLY A 147 16.80 -5.13 -0.39
CA GLY A 147 18.12 -4.53 -0.21
C GLY A 147 18.90 -4.28 -1.50
N VAL A 148 18.22 -4.26 -2.65
CA VAL A 148 18.82 -3.83 -3.93
C VAL A 148 19.10 -2.34 -3.90
N TRP A 149 18.17 -1.57 -3.36
CA TRP A 149 18.36 -0.18 -3.00
C TRP A 149 18.59 -0.05 -1.49
N GLY A 150 19.51 0.81 -1.10
CA GLY A 150 19.88 0.99 0.30
C GLY A 150 18.92 1.91 1.06
N SER A 151 19.27 3.20 1.19
CA SER A 151 18.46 4.16 1.95
C SER A 151 17.25 4.67 1.17
N MET A 152 16.12 4.81 1.84
CA MET A 152 14.90 5.45 1.31
C MET A 152 14.97 6.99 1.39
N ASP A 153 15.93 7.57 2.12
CA ASP A 153 16.02 9.01 2.33
C ASP A 153 16.11 9.80 1.00
N PRO A 154 16.97 9.42 0.02
CA PRO A 154 17.03 10.14 -1.25
C PRO A 154 15.73 10.06 -2.06
N MET A 155 15.02 8.93 -2.00
CA MET A 155 13.72 8.78 -2.65
C MET A 155 12.71 9.79 -2.06
N SER A 156 12.62 9.86 -0.73
CA SER A 156 11.75 10.78 -0.04
C SER A 156 12.09 12.25 -0.37
N GLU A 157 13.36 12.60 -0.40
CA GLU A 157 13.80 13.95 -0.75
C GLU A 157 13.37 14.34 -2.18
N VAL A 158 13.58 13.47 -3.16
CA VAL A 158 13.15 13.70 -4.54
C VAL A 158 11.64 13.77 -4.67
N LEU A 159 10.91 12.86 -4.01
CA LEU A 159 9.45 12.84 -4.02
C LEU A 159 8.87 14.15 -3.47
N ASN A 160 9.38 14.61 -2.32
CA ASN A 160 8.86 15.80 -1.65
C ASN A 160 9.34 17.11 -2.30
N ALA A 161 10.47 17.11 -3.00
CA ALA A 161 10.92 18.26 -3.78
C ALA A 161 10.21 18.41 -5.12
N SER A 162 9.60 17.33 -5.64
CA SER A 162 8.94 17.34 -6.93
C SER A 162 7.53 17.96 -6.85
N PRO A 163 7.19 18.94 -7.68
CA PRO A 163 5.85 19.50 -7.73
C PRO A 163 4.81 18.53 -8.31
N LEU A 164 5.24 17.36 -8.80
CA LEU A 164 4.38 16.45 -9.53
C LEU A 164 3.15 16.05 -8.71
N PHE A 165 3.36 15.56 -7.48
CA PHE A 165 2.31 14.97 -6.65
C PHE A 165 1.62 15.93 -5.68
N HIS A 166 1.98 17.21 -5.67
CA HIS A 166 1.31 18.20 -4.82
C HIS A 166 0.80 19.43 -5.57
N GLU A 167 1.23 19.65 -6.82
CA GLU A 167 0.79 20.78 -7.64
C GLU A 167 0.34 20.39 -9.04
N ARG A 168 1.04 19.44 -9.69
CA ARG A 168 0.86 19.17 -11.12
C ARG A 168 -0.29 18.21 -11.40
N ILE A 169 -0.33 17.06 -10.74
CA ILE A 169 -1.32 15.98 -10.94
C ILE A 169 -2.14 15.66 -9.68
N ALA A 170 -1.85 16.34 -8.58
CA ALA A 170 -2.63 16.32 -7.34
C ALA A 170 -2.78 17.76 -6.82
N GLY A 171 -3.51 17.95 -5.72
CA GLY A 171 -3.83 19.28 -5.20
C GLY A 171 -4.56 20.13 -6.26
N PRO A 172 -4.03 21.30 -6.65
CA PRO A 172 -4.67 22.17 -7.65
C PRO A 172 -4.69 21.59 -9.05
N MET A 173 -3.99 20.49 -9.34
CA MET A 173 -3.92 19.82 -10.64
C MET A 173 -3.52 20.76 -11.80
N ASN A 174 -2.47 21.52 -11.60
CA ASN A 174 -2.05 22.57 -12.53
C ASN A 174 -1.84 22.07 -13.97
N SER A 175 -1.35 20.83 -14.15
CA SER A 175 -1.21 20.25 -15.50
C SER A 175 -2.54 20.08 -16.22
N VAL A 176 -3.60 19.70 -15.51
CA VAL A 176 -4.95 19.56 -16.07
C VAL A 176 -5.52 20.93 -16.39
N ARG A 177 -5.37 21.89 -15.48
CA ARG A 177 -5.84 23.28 -15.68
C ARG A 177 -5.17 23.92 -16.87
N GLU A 178 -3.85 23.80 -17.01
CA GLU A 178 -3.10 24.30 -18.15
C GLU A 178 -3.56 23.67 -19.47
N TYR A 179 -3.68 22.35 -19.50
CA TYR A 179 -4.07 21.63 -20.71
C TYR A 179 -5.50 21.98 -21.17
N TRP A 180 -6.45 22.08 -20.23
CA TRP A 180 -7.84 22.44 -20.53
C TRP A 180 -8.09 23.95 -20.58
N LYS A 181 -7.08 24.77 -20.35
CA LYS A 181 -7.15 26.25 -20.31
C LYS A 181 -8.21 26.74 -19.32
N LEU A 182 -8.31 26.11 -18.14
CA LEU A 182 -9.25 26.48 -17.10
C LEU A 182 -8.79 27.76 -16.40
N LYS A 183 -9.74 28.57 -15.96
CA LYS A 183 -9.48 29.72 -15.10
C LYS A 183 -9.39 29.28 -13.64
N ASP A 184 -8.73 30.05 -12.80
CA ASP A 184 -8.59 29.77 -11.36
C ASP A 184 -9.95 29.70 -10.63
N THR A 185 -10.99 30.32 -11.21
CA THR A 185 -12.35 30.29 -10.69
C THR A 185 -13.15 29.04 -11.11
N ASP A 186 -12.65 28.29 -12.10
CA ASP A 186 -13.37 27.14 -12.61
C ASP A 186 -13.15 25.96 -11.64
N PHE A 187 -14.22 25.27 -11.28
CA PHE A 187 -14.19 24.08 -10.44
C PHE A 187 -13.54 24.28 -9.05
N GLN A 188 -13.75 25.42 -8.39
CA GLN A 188 -13.14 25.71 -7.09
C GLN A 188 -13.54 24.71 -5.97
N ASN A 189 -14.71 24.07 -6.09
CA ASN A 189 -15.26 23.14 -5.10
C ASN A 189 -15.63 21.77 -5.69
N GLU A 190 -15.21 21.49 -6.92
CA GLU A 190 -15.53 20.25 -7.62
C GLU A 190 -14.26 19.48 -8.00
N SER A 191 -14.32 18.17 -8.01
CA SER A 191 -13.23 17.35 -8.49
C SER A 191 -13.04 17.53 -9.99
N LEU A 192 -11.84 18.00 -10.42
CA LEU A 192 -11.49 18.10 -11.83
C LEU A 192 -11.31 16.74 -12.50
N TRP A 193 -11.07 15.71 -11.72
CA TRP A 193 -10.64 14.42 -12.22
C TRP A 193 -11.23 13.31 -11.38
N SER A 194 -11.74 12.27 -12.05
CA SER A 194 -12.22 11.06 -11.40
C SER A 194 -11.71 9.83 -12.12
N TRP A 195 -11.30 8.81 -11.36
CA TRP A 195 -10.83 7.55 -11.88
C TRP A 195 -11.96 6.53 -11.90
N TYR A 196 -12.07 5.82 -13.02
CA TYR A 196 -13.03 4.73 -13.17
C TYR A 196 -12.32 3.50 -13.71
N THR A 197 -12.51 2.36 -13.08
CA THR A 197 -12.14 1.07 -13.63
C THR A 197 -13.34 0.44 -14.29
N LEU A 198 -13.26 0.22 -15.61
CA LEU A 198 -14.33 -0.36 -16.41
C LEU A 198 -13.96 -1.81 -16.78
N ARG A 199 -14.89 -2.73 -16.52
CA ARG A 199 -14.80 -4.09 -17.04
C ARG A 199 -15.75 -4.21 -18.23
N ALA A 200 -15.26 -3.86 -19.42
CA ALA A 200 -16.01 -3.90 -20.66
C ALA A 200 -15.08 -4.15 -21.85
N GLU A 201 -15.63 -4.60 -22.96
CA GLU A 201 -14.86 -4.71 -24.21
C GLU A 201 -14.45 -3.30 -24.68
N PRO A 202 -13.20 -3.11 -25.14
CA PRO A 202 -12.66 -1.80 -25.52
C PRO A 202 -13.52 -1.06 -26.54
N GLU A 203 -14.08 -1.77 -27.52
CA GLU A 203 -14.94 -1.21 -28.58
C GLU A 203 -16.23 -0.59 -28.02
N LEU A 204 -16.79 -1.18 -26.96
CA LEU A 204 -18.00 -0.65 -26.29
C LEU A 204 -17.67 0.65 -25.55
N VAL A 205 -16.51 0.72 -24.92
CA VAL A 205 -16.04 1.91 -24.23
C VAL A 205 -15.78 3.03 -25.23
N THR A 206 -15.04 2.76 -26.31
CA THR A 206 -14.76 3.73 -27.38
C THR A 206 -16.05 4.27 -27.98
N LYS A 207 -16.99 3.40 -28.34
CA LYS A 207 -18.30 3.80 -28.89
C LYS A 207 -19.16 4.63 -27.94
N ALA A 208 -19.01 4.39 -26.63
CA ALA A 208 -19.70 5.18 -25.60
C ALA A 208 -19.09 6.58 -25.46
N LEU A 209 -17.75 6.67 -25.55
CA LEU A 209 -17.02 7.94 -25.48
C LEU A 209 -17.25 8.82 -26.71
N GLU A 210 -17.33 8.25 -27.92
CA GLU A 210 -17.62 8.96 -29.16
C GLU A 210 -19.00 9.64 -29.15
N LYS A 211 -19.95 9.13 -28.35
CA LYS A 211 -21.31 9.70 -28.23
C LYS A 211 -21.40 10.86 -27.24
N ARG A 212 -20.36 11.14 -26.49
CA ARG A 212 -20.32 12.24 -25.53
C ARG A 212 -19.36 13.30 -26.04
N GLU A 213 -19.92 14.29 -26.71
CA GLU A 213 -19.29 15.61 -26.74
C GLU A 213 -19.19 16.11 -25.30
N ARG A 214 -18.06 16.67 -24.94
CA ARG A 214 -17.74 17.20 -23.60
C ARG A 214 -18.75 18.20 -23.12
#